data_fab80640fea29a7dc923b3ce81f9e837
#
_entry.id   fab80640fea29a7dc923b3ce81f9e837
#
_cell.length_a   1.000
_cell.length_b   1.000
_cell.length_c   1.000
_cell.angle_alpha   90.00
_cell.angle_beta   90.00
_cell.angle_gamma   90.00
#
_symmetry.space_group_name_H-M   'P 1'
#
loop_
_entity.id
_entity.type
_entity.pdbx_description
1 polymer ?
#
loop_
_entity_poly.entity_id
_entity_poly.type
_entity_poly.pdbx_seq_one_letter_code
_entity_poly.pdbx_strand_id
1 'polypeptide(L)'
;MYEVEVKVRADHEAVRERIGARNVRFRETVTQEDIYYDAPQRSFADTDEALRIRRETTIETGNRHGSGADESSQGNGGEEGKGDGRDNLDGRDGRNGDERIVLTYKGPLVDSQSKTRREAETGVEDADELQDVLSALGFAPAATVRKERSVYTGTDAGDDGDDGDGGNGDDSHDGEYTVVLDRVEGIGEFVEVELEAPENRIDTARERVYGMLRDLGLDPNAQVRTSYLELCLDAEGTEA
;
A
#
# COMPACT_ATOMS: atom_id res chain seq x y z
N MET A 1 2.79 -7.88 -15.82
CA MET A 1 3.70 -6.90 -15.20
C MET A 1 4.37 -7.56 -14.00
N TYR A 2 5.54 -7.11 -13.63
CA TYR A 2 6.27 -7.52 -12.42
C TYR A 2 6.40 -6.30 -11.54
N GLU A 3 6.19 -6.47 -10.24
CA GLU A 3 6.50 -5.47 -9.24
C GLU A 3 7.97 -5.60 -8.84
N VAL A 4 8.72 -4.51 -8.95
CA VAL A 4 10.11 -4.40 -8.50
C VAL A 4 10.12 -3.56 -7.23
N GLU A 5 10.31 -4.22 -6.10
CA GLU A 5 10.27 -3.62 -4.75
C GLU A 5 11.66 -3.71 -4.11
N VAL A 6 12.06 -2.65 -3.45
CA VAL A 6 13.20 -2.65 -2.52
C VAL A 6 12.79 -2.01 -1.21
N LYS A 7 12.95 -2.75 -0.13
CA LYS A 7 12.61 -2.39 1.24
C LYS A 7 13.86 -2.20 2.09
N VAL A 8 13.89 -1.13 2.89
CA VAL A 8 14.94 -0.87 3.87
C VAL A 8 14.35 -0.47 5.22
N ARG A 9 15.06 -0.69 6.33
CA ARG A 9 14.71 -0.10 7.62
C ARG A 9 15.15 1.35 7.64
N ALA A 10 14.26 2.26 7.99
CA ALA A 10 14.59 3.67 8.06
C ALA A 10 13.63 4.42 9.00
N ASP A 11 14.12 5.51 9.61
CA ASP A 11 13.33 6.46 10.37
C ASP A 11 12.45 7.29 9.42
N HIS A 12 11.15 7.27 9.67
CA HIS A 12 10.17 7.93 8.80
C HIS A 12 10.27 9.46 8.81
N GLU A 13 10.67 10.06 9.92
CA GLU A 13 10.79 11.54 10.02
C GLU A 13 11.86 12.04 9.06
N ALA A 14 13.06 11.43 9.10
CA ALA A 14 14.16 11.76 8.20
C ALA A 14 13.81 11.56 6.71
N VAL A 15 13.02 10.55 6.38
CA VAL A 15 12.60 10.28 5.00
C VAL A 15 11.53 11.26 4.54
N ARG A 16 10.55 11.61 5.39
CA ARG A 16 9.52 12.62 5.06
C ARG A 16 10.12 13.98 4.73
N GLU A 17 11.15 14.41 5.46
CA GLU A 17 11.87 15.66 5.14
C GLU A 17 12.44 15.65 3.72
N ARG A 18 13.00 14.53 3.29
CA ARG A 18 13.59 14.37 1.96
C ARG A 18 12.54 14.23 0.85
N ILE A 19 11.43 13.53 1.12
CA ILE A 19 10.26 13.46 0.22
C ILE A 19 9.75 14.88 -0.06
N GLY A 20 9.60 15.71 1.00
CA GLY A 20 9.08 17.08 0.89
C GLY A 20 9.94 18.01 0.02
N ALA A 21 11.22 17.69 -0.19
CA ALA A 21 12.14 18.43 -1.06
C ALA A 21 12.10 17.98 -2.54
N ARG A 22 11.24 17.00 -2.88
CA ARG A 22 11.20 16.36 -4.19
C ARG A 22 9.80 16.44 -4.81
N ASN A 23 9.69 16.10 -6.10
CA ASN A 23 8.39 16.03 -6.79
C ASN A 23 7.66 14.71 -6.49
N VAL A 24 7.50 14.42 -5.19
CA VAL A 24 6.80 13.23 -4.68
C VAL A 24 5.58 13.71 -3.90
N ARG A 25 4.39 13.22 -4.25
CA ARG A 25 3.12 13.67 -3.68
C ARG A 25 2.60 12.65 -2.70
N PHE A 26 2.22 13.11 -1.51
CA PHE A 26 1.45 12.32 -0.57
C PHE A 26 0.09 11.95 -1.20
N ARG A 27 -0.30 10.70 -1.06
CA ARG A 27 -1.61 10.19 -1.50
C ARG A 27 -2.53 10.01 -0.32
N GLU A 28 -2.16 9.10 0.56
CA GLU A 28 -3.00 8.70 1.68
C GLU A 28 -2.18 8.03 2.78
N THR A 29 -2.79 7.91 3.96
CA THR A 29 -2.35 6.98 5.00
C THR A 29 -3.47 5.99 5.27
N VAL A 30 -3.12 4.72 5.31
CA VAL A 30 -4.05 3.62 5.57
C VAL A 30 -3.57 2.76 6.72
N THR A 31 -4.50 2.16 7.45
CA THR A 31 -4.22 1.00 8.29
C THR A 31 -4.50 -0.26 7.49
N GLN A 32 -3.63 -1.24 7.61
CA GLN A 32 -3.76 -2.52 6.93
C GLN A 32 -3.65 -3.66 7.92
N GLU A 33 -4.60 -4.59 7.81
CA GLU A 33 -4.53 -5.90 8.44
C GLU A 33 -4.44 -6.96 7.35
N ASP A 34 -3.33 -7.66 7.29
CA ASP A 34 -3.03 -8.70 6.32
C ASP A 34 -3.13 -10.07 7.01
N ILE A 35 -4.11 -10.89 6.62
CA ILE A 35 -4.20 -12.29 7.05
C ILE A 35 -3.60 -13.15 5.95
N TYR A 36 -2.51 -13.83 6.27
CA TYR A 36 -1.82 -14.74 5.35
C TYR A 36 -2.37 -16.15 5.50
N TYR A 37 -2.43 -16.86 4.37
CA TYR A 37 -2.92 -18.22 4.27
C TYR A 37 -1.85 -19.13 3.70
N ASP A 38 -1.80 -20.37 4.18
CA ASP A 38 -1.01 -21.43 3.58
C ASP A 38 -1.91 -22.40 2.80
N ALA A 39 -1.34 -23.02 1.77
CA ALA A 39 -2.06 -23.91 0.88
C ALA A 39 -2.12 -25.34 1.42
N PRO A 40 -3.22 -26.10 1.18
CA PRO A 40 -3.36 -27.46 1.71
C PRO A 40 -2.37 -28.47 1.15
N GLN A 41 -1.76 -28.20 -0.01
CA GLN A 41 -0.88 -29.12 -0.72
C GLN A 41 0.59 -28.68 -0.80
N ARG A 42 0.91 -27.45 -0.34
CA ARG A 42 2.28 -26.91 -0.35
C ARG A 42 2.41 -25.80 0.67
N SER A 43 3.61 -25.60 1.20
CA SER A 43 3.96 -24.46 2.02
C SER A 43 4.36 -23.28 1.13
N PHE A 44 3.71 -22.14 1.30
CA PHE A 44 4.09 -20.92 0.59
C PHE A 44 5.41 -20.34 1.08
N ALA A 45 5.77 -20.58 2.34
CA ALA A 45 7.09 -20.19 2.88
C ALA A 45 8.24 -20.89 2.14
N ASP A 46 8.07 -22.18 1.77
CA ASP A 46 9.12 -22.93 1.08
C ASP A 46 9.38 -22.46 -0.35
N THR A 47 8.41 -21.78 -0.95
CA THR A 47 8.46 -21.29 -2.34
C THR A 47 8.56 -19.77 -2.45
N ASP A 48 8.64 -19.06 -1.31
CA ASP A 48 8.60 -17.59 -1.21
C ASP A 48 7.36 -16.99 -1.91
N GLU A 49 6.25 -17.75 -1.86
CA GLU A 49 4.93 -17.32 -2.30
C GLU A 49 4.14 -16.71 -1.12
N ALA A 50 3.08 -16.01 -1.41
CA ALA A 50 2.11 -15.60 -0.38
C ALA A 50 0.70 -15.49 -0.95
N LEU A 51 -0.28 -15.88 -0.14
CA LEU A 51 -1.70 -15.58 -0.35
C LEU A 51 -2.19 -14.82 0.86
N ARG A 52 -2.80 -13.64 0.66
CA ARG A 52 -3.32 -12.83 1.76
C ARG A 52 -4.68 -12.23 1.44
N ILE A 53 -5.47 -12.08 2.48
CA ILE A 53 -6.62 -11.18 2.51
C ILE A 53 -6.16 -9.94 3.27
N ARG A 54 -6.29 -8.75 2.66
CA ARG A 54 -6.00 -7.46 3.27
C ARG A 54 -7.30 -6.73 3.54
N ARG A 55 -7.48 -6.26 4.77
CA ARG A 55 -8.42 -5.20 5.11
C ARG A 55 -7.65 -3.90 5.20
N GLU A 56 -8.08 -2.90 4.46
CA GLU A 56 -7.44 -1.59 4.40
C GLU A 56 -8.46 -0.52 4.73
N THR A 57 -8.13 0.36 5.67
CA THR A 57 -8.98 1.48 6.07
C THR A 57 -8.19 2.77 5.91
N THR A 58 -8.71 3.73 5.13
CA THR A 58 -8.09 5.04 4.95
C THR A 58 -8.20 5.85 6.24
N ILE A 59 -7.06 6.41 6.69
CA ILE A 59 -7.02 7.37 7.79
C ILE A 59 -7.27 8.76 7.23
N GLU A 60 -8.41 9.36 7.55
CA GLU A 60 -8.66 10.75 7.22
C GLU A 60 -7.68 11.66 7.98
N THR A 61 -6.68 12.19 7.29
CA THR A 61 -5.86 13.29 7.82
C THR A 61 -6.72 14.55 7.81
N GLY A 62 -7.35 14.84 8.94
CA GLY A 62 -8.16 16.04 9.12
C GLY A 62 -7.31 17.27 8.85
N ASN A 63 -7.49 17.87 7.69
CA ASN A 63 -6.95 19.19 7.35
C ASN A 63 -7.69 20.24 8.18
N ARG A 64 -7.21 20.52 9.41
CA ARG A 64 -7.65 21.69 10.19
C ARG A 64 -7.09 22.95 9.55
N HIS A 65 -7.60 23.30 8.39
CA HIS A 65 -7.52 24.67 7.95
C HIS A 65 -8.61 25.43 8.69
N GLY A 66 -8.21 26.17 9.69
CA GLY A 66 -9.02 27.15 10.36
C GLY A 66 -9.49 28.20 9.35
N SER A 67 -10.74 28.11 8.91
CA SER A 67 -11.46 29.25 8.37
C SER A 67 -12.05 29.98 9.55
N GLY A 68 -11.46 31.16 9.81
CA GLY A 68 -11.89 32.13 10.80
C GLY A 68 -13.35 32.47 10.62
N ALA A 69 -13.96 32.71 11.76
CA ALA A 69 -15.30 33.24 11.94
C ALA A 69 -15.54 34.48 11.08
N ASP A 70 -16.70 34.51 10.44
CA ASP A 70 -17.39 35.77 10.25
C ASP A 70 -18.87 35.56 10.63
N GLU A 71 -19.23 36.21 11.72
CA GLU A 71 -20.61 36.35 12.17
C GLU A 71 -21.28 37.43 11.32
N SER A 72 -22.43 37.15 10.74
CA SER A 72 -23.57 38.09 10.87
C SER A 72 -24.79 37.66 10.05
N SER A 73 -25.91 37.80 10.74
CA SER A 73 -27.25 38.26 10.29
C SER A 73 -28.33 37.20 9.98
N GLN A 74 -29.17 37.04 10.98
CA GLN A 74 -30.64 37.30 11.04
C GLN A 74 -31.53 36.96 9.82
N GLY A 75 -32.56 36.14 10.11
CA GLY A 75 -33.90 36.51 9.61
C GLY A 75 -34.83 35.38 9.16
N ASN A 76 -35.67 34.97 10.08
CA ASN A 76 -37.14 34.84 9.93
C ASN A 76 -37.80 33.81 9.00
N GLY A 77 -38.70 33.01 9.64
CA GLY A 77 -40.04 32.75 9.10
C GLY A 77 -40.34 31.38 8.49
N GLY A 78 -40.96 30.53 9.29
CA GLY A 78 -42.24 29.89 9.04
C GLY A 78 -42.40 28.93 7.85
N GLU A 79 -42.71 27.70 8.07
CA GLU A 79 -44.04 27.08 7.88
C GLU A 79 -43.97 25.54 8.00
N GLU A 80 -45.00 25.02 8.60
CA GLU A 80 -45.25 23.62 8.88
C GLU A 80 -45.54 22.83 7.60
N GLY A 81 -44.92 21.64 7.43
CA GLY A 81 -45.27 20.67 6.41
C GLY A 81 -45.20 19.25 7.00
N LYS A 82 -46.35 18.68 7.36
CA LYS A 82 -46.56 17.26 7.66
C LYS A 82 -46.25 16.42 6.42
N GLY A 83 -45.49 15.35 6.58
CA GLY A 83 -45.26 14.38 5.52
C GLY A 83 -44.57 13.13 6.04
N ASP A 84 -45.39 12.18 6.44
CA ASP A 84 -45.28 10.73 6.33
C ASP A 84 -43.93 10.02 6.54
N GLY A 85 -43.95 9.19 7.59
CA GLY A 85 -42.90 8.23 7.90
C GLY A 85 -42.72 7.16 6.83
N ARG A 86 -41.49 7.02 6.43
CA ARG A 86 -40.94 5.73 5.97
C ARG A 86 -39.61 5.54 6.70
N ASP A 87 -39.67 4.57 7.61
CA ASP A 87 -38.49 4.05 8.28
C ASP A 87 -37.47 3.54 7.23
N ASN A 88 -36.45 4.33 6.96
CA ASN A 88 -35.22 3.83 6.39
C ASN A 88 -34.29 3.47 7.57
N LEU A 89 -34.39 2.24 8.00
CA LEU A 89 -33.37 1.58 8.83
C LEU A 89 -32.14 1.31 7.94
N ASP A 90 -31.45 2.36 7.53
CA ASP A 90 -30.08 2.25 7.02
C ASP A 90 -29.16 2.81 8.10
N GLY A 91 -28.93 1.98 9.10
CA GLY A 91 -27.97 2.23 10.18
C GLY A 91 -26.56 2.10 9.68
N ARG A 92 -26.13 2.94 8.76
CA ARG A 92 -24.70 3.20 8.51
C ARG A 92 -24.22 4.14 9.59
N ASP A 93 -23.69 3.52 10.64
CA ASP A 93 -22.95 4.22 11.70
C ASP A 93 -21.73 4.88 11.05
N GLY A 94 -21.78 6.22 10.91
CA GLY A 94 -20.76 7.03 10.22
C GLY A 94 -19.46 7.12 11.02
N ARG A 95 -18.64 6.10 11.02
CA ARG A 95 -17.29 6.07 11.61
C ARG A 95 -16.30 5.11 10.95
N ASN A 96 -16.49 4.72 9.71
CA ASN A 96 -15.43 4.01 9.01
C ASN A 96 -15.00 4.85 7.82
N GLY A 97 -13.71 5.22 7.76
CA GLY A 97 -13.06 5.54 6.51
C GLY A 97 -13.37 4.41 5.51
N ASP A 98 -13.36 4.69 4.22
CA ASP A 98 -13.67 3.69 3.21
C ASP A 98 -12.81 2.44 3.42
N GLU A 99 -13.45 1.32 3.83
CA GLU A 99 -12.78 0.04 3.97
C GLU A 99 -12.69 -0.63 2.60
N ARG A 100 -11.49 -1.06 2.24
CA ARG A 100 -11.22 -1.84 1.04
C ARG A 100 -10.70 -3.22 1.43
N ILE A 101 -11.27 -4.27 0.82
CA ILE A 101 -10.83 -5.64 1.02
C ILE A 101 -10.20 -6.14 -0.28
N VAL A 102 -9.02 -6.74 -0.17
CA VAL A 102 -8.23 -7.17 -1.31
C VAL A 102 -7.67 -8.57 -1.07
N LEU A 103 -7.88 -9.46 -2.05
CA LEU A 103 -7.18 -10.74 -2.13
C LEU A 103 -5.95 -10.56 -3.02
N THR A 104 -4.77 -10.87 -2.48
CA THR A 104 -3.50 -10.80 -3.22
C THR A 104 -2.81 -12.17 -3.20
N TYR A 105 -2.43 -12.64 -4.39
CA TYR A 105 -1.47 -13.73 -4.54
C TYR A 105 -0.13 -13.16 -5.03
N LYS A 106 0.94 -13.47 -4.30
CA LYS A 106 2.32 -13.14 -4.64
C LYS A 106 3.04 -14.41 -5.06
N GLY A 107 3.50 -14.43 -6.32
CA GLY A 107 4.26 -15.56 -6.85
C GLY A 107 5.69 -15.64 -6.32
N PRO A 108 6.44 -16.70 -6.66
CA PRO A 108 7.85 -16.84 -6.27
C PRO A 108 8.69 -15.71 -6.86
N LEU A 109 9.81 -15.41 -6.17
CA LEU A 109 10.77 -14.41 -6.65
C LEU A 109 11.40 -14.83 -7.97
N VAL A 110 11.50 -13.89 -8.92
CA VAL A 110 12.13 -14.07 -10.24
C VAL A 110 13.48 -13.37 -10.35
N ASP A 111 13.84 -12.53 -9.37
CA ASP A 111 15.11 -11.81 -9.30
C ASP A 111 15.85 -12.11 -7.97
N SER A 112 17.17 -12.23 -8.05
CA SER A 112 18.00 -12.47 -6.88
C SER A 112 18.48 -11.20 -6.18
N GLN A 113 18.28 -10.02 -6.78
CA GLN A 113 18.81 -8.74 -6.30
C GLN A 113 17.74 -7.82 -5.70
N SER A 114 16.47 -8.05 -6.02
CA SER A 114 15.32 -7.31 -5.49
C SER A 114 14.17 -8.26 -5.18
N LYS A 115 13.11 -7.76 -4.52
CA LYS A 115 11.85 -8.50 -4.39
C LYS A 115 11.01 -8.28 -5.65
N THR A 116 11.38 -8.98 -6.71
CA THR A 116 10.66 -8.93 -7.99
C THR A 116 9.87 -10.21 -8.18
N ARG A 117 8.56 -10.06 -8.34
CA ARG A 117 7.64 -11.19 -8.53
C ARG A 117 6.41 -10.77 -9.31
N ARG A 118 5.69 -11.77 -9.81
CA ARG A 118 4.36 -11.55 -10.36
C ARG A 118 3.36 -11.47 -9.21
N GLU A 119 2.54 -10.44 -9.22
CA GLU A 119 1.42 -10.29 -8.31
C GLU A 119 0.09 -10.35 -9.05
N ALA A 120 -0.91 -10.91 -8.41
CA ALA A 120 -2.29 -10.92 -8.85
C ALA A 120 -3.17 -10.42 -7.72
N GLU A 121 -3.92 -9.36 -7.98
CA GLU A 121 -4.73 -8.70 -6.98
C GLU A 121 -6.16 -8.50 -7.47
N THR A 122 -7.14 -8.66 -6.59
CA THR A 122 -8.54 -8.39 -6.86
C THR A 122 -9.26 -7.87 -5.63
N GLY A 123 -10.16 -6.91 -5.83
CA GLY A 123 -11.07 -6.44 -4.77
C GLY A 123 -12.09 -7.53 -4.40
N VAL A 124 -12.48 -7.53 -3.15
CA VAL A 124 -13.45 -8.46 -2.56
C VAL A 124 -14.49 -7.66 -1.79
N GLU A 125 -15.76 -8.03 -1.86
CA GLU A 125 -16.83 -7.33 -1.15
C GLU A 125 -16.97 -7.79 0.30
N ASP A 126 -16.73 -9.08 0.57
CA ASP A 126 -16.89 -9.69 1.89
C ASP A 126 -15.67 -10.56 2.22
N ALA A 127 -14.89 -10.11 3.22
CA ALA A 127 -13.70 -10.83 3.65
C ALA A 127 -14.04 -12.10 4.45
N ASP A 128 -15.13 -12.10 5.21
CA ASP A 128 -15.49 -13.22 6.08
C ASP A 128 -15.99 -14.39 5.21
N GLU A 129 -16.81 -14.10 4.19
CA GLU A 129 -17.24 -15.11 3.22
C GLU A 129 -16.07 -15.65 2.41
N LEU A 130 -15.11 -14.79 2.01
CA LEU A 130 -13.90 -15.27 1.33
C LEU A 130 -13.05 -16.17 2.24
N GLN A 131 -12.92 -15.86 3.53
CA GLN A 131 -12.22 -16.71 4.50
C GLN A 131 -12.88 -18.08 4.62
N ASP A 132 -14.21 -18.13 4.65
CA ASP A 132 -14.98 -19.39 4.69
C ASP A 132 -14.74 -20.20 3.41
N VAL A 133 -14.73 -19.56 2.24
CA VAL A 133 -14.40 -20.22 0.97
C VAL A 133 -12.99 -20.79 0.98
N LEU A 134 -11.98 -20.00 1.40
CA LEU A 134 -10.59 -20.47 1.48
C LEU A 134 -10.45 -21.63 2.45
N SER A 135 -11.10 -21.56 3.61
CA SER A 135 -11.12 -22.64 4.61
C SER A 135 -11.78 -23.92 4.05
N ALA A 136 -12.89 -23.80 3.34
CA ALA A 136 -13.55 -24.93 2.67
C ALA A 136 -12.68 -25.56 1.58
N LEU A 137 -11.79 -24.79 0.94
CA LEU A 137 -10.79 -25.27 -0.02
C LEU A 137 -9.54 -25.83 0.65
N GLY A 138 -9.45 -25.79 1.98
CA GLY A 138 -8.35 -26.34 2.76
C GLY A 138 -7.18 -25.39 3.01
N PHE A 139 -7.32 -24.10 2.65
CA PHE A 139 -6.35 -23.09 3.06
C PHE A 139 -6.51 -22.80 4.55
N ALA A 140 -5.39 -22.60 5.24
CA ALA A 140 -5.38 -22.29 6.66
C ALA A 140 -4.72 -20.92 6.91
N PRO A 141 -5.28 -20.08 7.81
CA PRO A 141 -4.60 -18.86 8.22
C PRO A 141 -3.28 -19.21 8.91
N ALA A 142 -2.19 -18.58 8.47
CA ALA A 142 -0.84 -18.80 8.97
C ALA A 142 -0.40 -17.73 9.95
N ALA A 143 -0.64 -16.45 9.63
CA ALA A 143 -0.29 -15.32 10.49
C ALA A 143 -1.06 -14.05 10.10
N THR A 144 -1.05 -13.07 11.00
CA THR A 144 -1.63 -11.73 10.75
C THR A 144 -0.55 -10.67 10.93
N VAL A 145 -0.45 -9.76 9.96
CA VAL A 145 0.46 -8.61 9.99
C VAL A 145 -0.38 -7.33 10.01
N ARG A 146 -0.13 -6.45 10.98
CA ARG A 146 -0.78 -5.15 11.09
C ARG A 146 0.22 -4.04 10.86
N LYS A 147 -0.17 -3.02 10.09
CA LYS A 147 0.69 -1.87 9.81
C LYS A 147 -0.10 -0.61 9.50
N GLU A 148 0.53 0.52 9.74
CA GLU A 148 0.15 1.82 9.19
C GLU A 148 1.06 2.10 7.99
N ARG A 149 0.45 2.45 6.85
CA ARG A 149 1.13 2.71 5.58
C ARG A 149 0.83 4.11 5.11
N SER A 150 1.86 4.93 4.91
CA SER A 150 1.76 6.21 4.22
C SER A 150 2.27 6.05 2.78
N VAL A 151 1.43 6.40 1.81
CA VAL A 151 1.70 6.21 0.38
C VAL A 151 2.02 7.55 -0.28
N TYR A 152 3.09 7.56 -1.04
CA TYR A 152 3.52 8.70 -1.85
C TYR A 152 3.76 8.23 -3.28
N THR A 153 3.41 9.05 -4.27
CA THR A 153 3.70 8.78 -5.68
C THR A 153 4.55 9.87 -6.27
N GLY A 154 5.49 9.48 -7.10
CA GLY A 154 6.34 10.39 -7.85
C GLY A 154 6.43 9.96 -9.30
N THR A 155 6.82 10.89 -10.13
CA THR A 155 7.20 10.62 -11.51
C THR A 155 8.64 11.03 -11.68
N ASP A 156 9.43 10.25 -12.42
CA ASP A 156 10.70 10.76 -12.87
C ASP A 156 10.41 12.00 -13.72
N ALA A 157 10.88 13.17 -13.26
CA ALA A 157 10.99 14.28 -14.16
C ALA A 157 11.95 13.83 -15.26
N GLY A 158 11.42 13.54 -16.43
CA GLY A 158 12.26 13.35 -17.59
C GLY A 158 13.23 14.53 -17.64
N ASP A 159 14.49 14.24 -17.80
CA ASP A 159 15.48 15.26 -18.18
C ASP A 159 14.88 15.96 -19.41
N ASP A 160 14.41 17.20 -19.20
CA ASP A 160 13.83 18.03 -20.27
C ASP A 160 14.95 18.44 -21.24
N GLY A 161 15.51 17.48 -21.92
CA GLY A 161 16.63 17.70 -22.85
C GLY A 161 16.72 16.60 -23.90
N ASP A 162 15.89 16.62 -24.87
CA ASP A 162 16.25 16.66 -26.30
C ASP A 162 15.01 16.39 -27.17
N ASP A 163 14.77 17.36 -28.07
CA ASP A 163 13.82 17.28 -29.14
C ASP A 163 14.14 16.12 -30.10
N GLY A 164 13.15 15.23 -30.37
CA GLY A 164 13.27 14.47 -31.58
C GLY A 164 12.63 13.10 -31.60
N ASP A 165 11.58 13.10 -32.33
CA ASP A 165 11.00 12.01 -33.12
C ASP A 165 9.79 11.29 -32.52
N GLY A 166 8.66 11.59 -33.17
CA GLY A 166 7.36 11.02 -32.89
C GLY A 166 7.31 9.51 -33.05
N GLY A 167 7.35 8.81 -31.92
CA GLY A 167 7.00 7.41 -31.81
C GLY A 167 5.63 7.31 -31.15
N ASN A 168 4.63 6.88 -31.91
CA ASN A 168 3.32 6.47 -31.43
C ASN A 168 3.50 5.21 -30.58
N GLY A 169 3.62 5.35 -29.26
CA GLY A 169 3.68 4.27 -28.29
C GLY A 169 2.82 4.67 -27.09
N ASP A 170 1.79 3.90 -26.82
CA ASP A 170 0.94 3.95 -25.64
C ASP A 170 1.74 3.51 -24.39
N ASP A 171 2.65 4.38 -23.91
CA ASP A 171 3.57 4.16 -22.79
C ASP A 171 3.29 5.16 -21.64
N SER A 172 2.03 5.37 -21.28
CA SER A 172 1.62 6.35 -20.26
C SER A 172 1.95 5.95 -18.80
N HIS A 173 2.72 4.87 -18.56
CA HIS A 173 3.15 4.42 -17.23
C HIS A 173 4.68 4.45 -17.02
N ASP A 174 5.46 4.94 -17.94
CA ASP A 174 6.93 4.81 -17.97
C ASP A 174 7.67 5.78 -17.04
N GLY A 175 7.07 6.22 -15.96
CA GLY A 175 7.71 7.15 -15.03
C GLY A 175 7.16 7.17 -13.62
N GLU A 176 6.05 6.53 -13.36
CA GLU A 176 5.43 6.55 -12.03
C GLU A 176 6.09 5.52 -11.11
N TYR A 177 6.40 5.92 -9.88
CA TYR A 177 6.90 5.08 -8.81
C TYR A 177 6.17 5.38 -7.50
N THR A 178 6.16 4.40 -6.62
CA THR A 178 5.57 4.54 -5.30
C THR A 178 6.66 4.50 -4.23
N VAL A 179 6.58 5.44 -3.27
CA VAL A 179 7.34 5.39 -2.03
C VAL A 179 6.36 5.14 -0.90
N VAL A 180 6.66 4.13 -0.10
CA VAL A 180 5.81 3.69 1.00
C VAL A 180 6.59 3.79 2.31
N LEU A 181 5.94 4.36 3.33
CA LEU A 181 6.44 4.37 4.70
C LEU A 181 5.55 3.45 5.54
N ASP A 182 6.07 2.28 5.91
CA ASP A 182 5.37 1.28 6.69
C ASP A 182 5.83 1.27 8.15
N ARG A 183 4.91 1.50 9.09
CA ARG A 183 5.10 1.20 10.50
C ARG A 183 4.40 -0.11 10.81
N VAL A 184 5.18 -1.17 10.97
CA VAL A 184 4.67 -2.54 11.20
C VAL A 184 4.69 -2.86 12.68
N GLU A 185 3.57 -3.33 13.21
CA GLU A 185 3.41 -3.69 14.60
C GLU A 185 4.44 -4.76 15.01
N GLY A 186 5.13 -4.53 16.14
CA GLY A 186 6.12 -5.46 16.68
C GLY A 186 7.50 -5.47 16.00
N ILE A 187 7.63 -4.93 14.77
CA ILE A 187 8.91 -5.02 14.03
C ILE A 187 9.51 -3.68 13.58
N GLY A 188 8.75 -2.56 13.64
CA GLY A 188 9.30 -1.22 13.44
C GLY A 188 8.99 -0.56 12.10
N GLU A 189 9.85 0.37 11.69
CA GLU A 189 9.64 1.25 10.55
C GLU A 189 10.47 0.83 9.34
N PHE A 190 9.82 0.89 8.16
CA PHE A 190 10.41 0.51 6.88
C PHE A 190 10.03 1.51 5.80
N VAL A 191 10.88 1.62 4.80
CA VAL A 191 10.61 2.35 3.56
C VAL A 191 10.70 1.36 2.41
N GLU A 192 9.68 1.35 1.56
CA GLU A 192 9.67 0.59 0.32
C GLU A 192 9.63 1.58 -0.85
N VAL A 193 10.35 1.26 -1.91
CA VAL A 193 10.21 1.92 -3.21
C VAL A 193 9.81 0.84 -4.21
N GLU A 194 8.71 1.09 -4.90
CA GLU A 194 8.04 0.13 -5.78
C GLU A 194 7.90 0.72 -7.19
N LEU A 195 8.10 -0.12 -8.20
CA LEU A 195 7.94 0.20 -9.60
C LEU A 195 7.41 -1.01 -10.36
N GLU A 196 6.41 -0.82 -11.21
CA GLU A 196 5.97 -1.87 -12.13
C GLU A 196 6.79 -1.87 -13.41
N ALA A 197 7.17 -3.06 -13.88
CA ALA A 197 7.93 -3.23 -15.11
C ALA A 197 7.55 -4.50 -15.88
N PRO A 198 7.66 -4.49 -17.22
CA PRO A 198 7.63 -5.72 -18.00
C PRO A 198 8.93 -6.51 -17.77
N GLU A 199 8.87 -7.83 -18.05
CA GLU A 199 9.98 -8.75 -17.78
C GLU A 199 11.33 -8.29 -18.37
N ASN A 200 11.32 -7.74 -19.57
CA ASN A 200 12.52 -7.26 -20.25
C ASN A 200 13.10 -5.94 -19.70
N ARG A 201 12.44 -5.30 -18.72
CA ARG A 201 12.87 -4.05 -18.10
C ARG A 201 13.12 -4.17 -16.57
N ILE A 202 13.09 -5.37 -16.00
CA ILE A 202 13.32 -5.58 -14.55
C ILE A 202 14.63 -4.98 -14.09
N ASP A 203 15.73 -5.19 -14.82
CA ASP A 203 17.05 -4.65 -14.45
C ASP A 203 17.06 -3.12 -14.44
N THR A 204 16.46 -2.49 -15.45
CA THR A 204 16.36 -1.03 -15.53
C THR A 204 15.49 -0.48 -14.40
N ALA A 205 14.35 -1.13 -14.11
CA ALA A 205 13.46 -0.75 -13.02
C ALA A 205 14.16 -0.85 -11.66
N ARG A 206 14.93 -1.90 -11.43
CA ARG A 206 15.70 -2.08 -10.19
C ARG A 206 16.74 -0.98 -9.99
N GLU A 207 17.50 -0.62 -11.03
CA GLU A 207 18.47 0.48 -10.93
C GLU A 207 17.79 1.83 -10.65
N ARG A 208 16.60 2.06 -11.19
CA ARG A 208 15.79 3.24 -10.88
C ARG A 208 15.37 3.25 -9.41
N VAL A 209 14.82 2.13 -8.90
CA VAL A 209 14.46 1.99 -7.49
C VAL A 209 15.66 2.24 -6.58
N TYR A 210 16.84 1.73 -6.93
CA TYR A 210 18.08 1.99 -6.19
C TYR A 210 18.49 3.48 -6.24
N GLY A 211 18.31 4.13 -7.38
CA GLY A 211 18.53 5.58 -7.51
C GLY A 211 17.63 6.37 -6.57
N MET A 212 16.34 6.06 -6.56
CA MET A 212 15.34 6.71 -5.69
C MET A 212 15.64 6.52 -4.21
N LEU A 213 16.05 5.32 -3.78
CA LEU A 213 16.48 5.09 -2.39
C LEU A 213 17.69 5.95 -2.01
N ARG A 214 18.72 6.01 -2.86
CA ARG A 214 19.89 6.90 -2.63
C ARG A 214 19.47 8.35 -2.55
N ASP A 215 18.56 8.75 -3.36
CA ASP A 215 17.97 10.09 -3.37
C ASP A 215 17.21 10.42 -2.09
N LEU A 216 16.57 9.45 -1.49
CA LEU A 216 15.98 9.54 -0.15
C LEU A 216 17.04 9.38 0.95
N GLY A 217 18.34 9.24 0.59
CA GLY A 217 19.49 9.06 1.49
C GLY A 217 19.50 7.71 2.18
N LEU A 218 18.92 6.72 1.54
CA LEU A 218 18.89 5.35 2.00
C LEU A 218 19.90 4.51 1.20
N ASP A 219 20.48 3.49 1.85
CA ASP A 219 21.42 2.58 1.19
C ASP A 219 20.66 1.37 0.62
N PRO A 220 20.60 1.20 -0.71
CA PRO A 220 19.95 0.03 -1.31
C PRO A 220 20.60 -1.31 -0.89
N ASN A 221 21.88 -1.30 -0.48
CA ASN A 221 22.55 -2.52 0.00
C ASN A 221 22.08 -2.94 1.38
N ALA A 222 21.44 -2.05 2.15
CA ALA A 222 20.81 -2.37 3.43
C ALA A 222 19.40 -2.94 3.25
N GLN A 223 19.04 -3.38 2.05
CA GLN A 223 17.70 -3.91 1.78
C GLN A 223 17.35 -5.12 2.66
N VAL A 224 16.08 -5.15 3.08
CA VAL A 224 15.48 -6.25 3.83
C VAL A 224 14.63 -7.07 2.85
N ARG A 225 15.11 -8.24 2.46
CA ARG A 225 14.40 -9.13 1.53
C ARG A 225 13.40 -10.06 2.22
N THR A 226 13.52 -10.20 3.54
CA THR A 226 12.58 -10.93 4.39
C THR A 226 11.20 -10.26 4.34
N SER A 227 10.14 -11.04 4.21
CA SER A 227 8.77 -10.51 4.22
C SER A 227 8.39 -10.00 5.61
N TYR A 228 7.38 -9.12 5.71
CA TYR A 228 6.86 -8.73 7.02
C TYR A 228 6.29 -9.91 7.79
N LEU A 229 5.68 -10.88 7.09
CA LEU A 229 5.21 -12.13 7.67
C LEU A 229 6.35 -12.88 8.37
N GLU A 230 7.46 -13.13 7.68
CA GLU A 230 8.62 -13.82 8.24
C GLU A 230 9.23 -13.04 9.41
N LEU A 231 9.38 -11.70 9.27
CA LEU A 231 9.89 -10.85 10.35
C LEU A 231 9.00 -10.89 11.61
N CYS A 232 7.67 -10.95 11.45
CA CYS A 232 6.75 -11.09 12.58
C CYS A 232 6.90 -12.48 13.24
N LEU A 233 6.96 -13.56 12.46
CA LEU A 233 7.13 -14.91 12.97
C LEU A 233 8.46 -15.07 13.71
N ASP A 234 9.55 -14.49 13.20
CA ASP A 234 10.87 -14.51 13.85
C ASP A 234 10.84 -13.74 15.18
N ALA A 235 10.13 -12.61 15.25
CA ALA A 235 10.00 -11.83 16.47
C ALA A 235 9.21 -12.59 17.56
N GLU A 236 8.11 -13.24 17.21
CA GLU A 236 7.30 -14.05 18.13
C GLU A 236 8.08 -15.28 18.63
N GLY A 237 8.90 -15.92 17.78
CA GLY A 237 9.73 -17.05 18.14
C GLY A 237 10.90 -16.73 19.07
N THR A 238 11.23 -15.44 19.23
CA THR A 238 12.35 -14.99 20.08
C THR A 238 11.89 -14.70 21.51
N GLU A 239 10.58 -14.53 21.76
CA GLU A 239 10.00 -14.25 23.09
C GLU A 239 9.59 -15.52 23.86
N ALA A 240 9.71 -16.70 23.27
CA ALA A 240 9.35 -18.00 23.85
C ALA A 240 10.59 -18.75 24.37
#